data_a6108fe8f890a1a776f7588a95c6efb5
#
_entry.id   a6108fe8f890a1a776f7588a95c6efb5
#
_cell.length_a   1.000
_cell.length_b   1.000
_cell.length_c   1.000
_cell.angle_alpha   90.00
_cell.angle_beta   90.00
_cell.angle_gamma   90.00
#
_symmetry.space_group_name_H-M   'P 1'
#
loop_
_entity.id
_entity.type
_entity.pdbx_description
1 polymer ?
#
loop_
_entity_poly.entity_id
_entity_poly.type
_entity_poly.pdbx_seq_one_letter_code
_entity_poly.pdbx_strand_id
1 'polypeptide(L)'
;VNRLSEGSQADINDLEIPASVSRQEAADIVVGILEHMARRADAQAARGALLFELRDDVQLRELLTAEAPVRQPLTHLAERILLAAGIDQASAHAPDLVGLVDALLMYQAAKAAPVNARKVLRAYLEGLD
;
A
#
# COMPACT_ATOMS: atom_id res chain seq x y z
N VAL A 1 12.87 11.25 -5.47
CA VAL A 1 12.10 10.01 -5.70
C VAL A 1 12.81 8.82 -5.08
N ASN A 2 14.09 8.60 -5.35
CA ASN A 2 14.84 7.47 -4.80
C ASN A 2 14.86 7.48 -3.27
N ARG A 3 15.01 8.65 -2.67
CA ARG A 3 15.03 8.78 -1.21
C ARG A 3 13.70 8.35 -0.58
N LEU A 4 12.58 8.70 -1.20
CA LEU A 4 11.25 8.27 -0.74
C LEU A 4 11.11 6.75 -0.83
N SER A 5 11.56 6.15 -1.93
CA SER A 5 11.48 4.71 -2.15
C SER A 5 12.37 3.94 -1.17
N GLU A 6 13.59 4.39 -0.94
CA GLU A 6 14.55 3.73 -0.05
C GLU A 6 14.02 3.66 1.39
N GLY A 7 13.47 4.76 1.91
CA GLY A 7 12.90 4.79 3.25
C GLY A 7 11.74 3.81 3.42
N SER A 8 10.82 3.79 2.45
CA SER A 8 9.68 2.88 2.48
C SER A 8 10.11 1.42 2.37
N GLN A 9 11.11 1.13 1.55
CA GLN A 9 11.62 -0.23 1.37
C GLN A 9 12.24 -0.79 2.65
N ALA A 10 13.01 0.04 3.37
CA ALA A 10 13.61 -0.37 4.65
C ALA A 10 12.52 -0.72 5.68
N ASP A 11 11.46 0.08 5.76
CA ASP A 11 10.33 -0.16 6.65
C ASP A 11 9.62 -1.48 6.32
N ILE A 12 9.45 -1.78 5.05
CA ILE A 12 8.81 -3.01 4.58
C ILE A 12 9.64 -4.23 4.90
N ASN A 13 10.96 -4.16 4.72
CA ASN A 13 11.86 -5.29 4.92
C ASN A 13 11.92 -5.76 6.37
N ASP A 14 11.59 -4.87 7.33
CA ASP A 14 11.61 -5.19 8.75
C ASP A 14 10.32 -5.85 9.24
N LEU A 15 9.31 -6.00 8.37
CA LEU A 15 8.02 -6.56 8.76
C LEU A 15 8.02 -8.08 8.74
N GLU A 16 7.50 -8.67 9.82
CA GLU A 16 7.26 -10.10 9.94
C GLU A 16 5.77 -10.38 9.87
N ILE A 17 5.39 -11.40 9.10
CA ILE A 17 3.99 -11.78 8.92
C ILE A 17 3.82 -13.22 9.40
N PRO A 18 2.86 -13.49 10.32
CA PRO A 18 2.57 -14.86 10.74
C PRO A 18 2.19 -15.74 9.53
N ALA A 19 2.43 -17.04 9.65
CA ALA A 19 2.16 -17.99 8.57
C ALA A 19 0.66 -18.08 8.24
N SER A 20 -0.20 -17.85 9.22
CA SER A 20 -1.65 -17.90 9.04
C SER A 20 -2.30 -16.84 9.89
N VAL A 21 -3.21 -16.07 9.30
CA VAL A 21 -3.97 -15.00 9.98
C VAL A 21 -5.42 -15.06 9.52
N SER A 22 -6.32 -14.53 10.35
CA SER A 22 -7.69 -14.28 9.92
C SER A 22 -7.72 -13.06 8.98
N ARG A 23 -8.82 -12.91 8.26
CA ARG A 23 -9.01 -11.73 7.41
C ARG A 23 -9.02 -10.44 8.23
N GLN A 24 -9.57 -10.50 9.43
CA GLN A 24 -9.57 -9.37 10.36
C GLN A 24 -8.15 -9.01 10.80
N GLU A 25 -7.37 -10.03 11.16
CA GLU A 25 -5.95 -9.82 11.51
C GLU A 25 -5.15 -9.30 10.33
N ALA A 26 -5.43 -9.78 9.12
CA ALA A 26 -4.81 -9.28 7.90
C ALA A 26 -5.12 -7.80 7.70
N ALA A 27 -6.37 -7.39 7.90
CA ALA A 27 -6.75 -5.98 7.83
C ALA A 27 -6.00 -5.15 8.86
N ASP A 28 -5.84 -5.65 10.07
CA ASP A 28 -5.09 -4.96 11.13
C ASP A 28 -3.61 -4.78 10.76
N ILE A 29 -3.01 -5.80 10.14
CA ILE A 29 -1.63 -5.71 9.65
C ILE A 29 -1.51 -4.62 8.58
N VAL A 30 -2.43 -4.60 7.62
CA VAL A 30 -2.42 -3.60 6.55
C VAL A 30 -2.63 -2.19 7.11
N VAL A 31 -3.54 -2.03 8.07
CA VAL A 31 -3.76 -0.74 8.75
C VAL A 31 -2.48 -0.28 9.45
N GLY A 32 -1.77 -1.20 10.12
CA GLY A 32 -0.51 -0.88 10.77
C GLY A 32 0.54 -0.38 9.79
N ILE A 33 0.64 -1.01 8.62
CA ILE A 33 1.54 -0.58 7.57
C ILE A 33 1.15 0.81 7.07
N LEU A 34 -0.14 1.03 6.83
CA LEU A 34 -0.67 2.32 6.39
C LEU A 34 -0.36 3.42 7.40
N GLU A 35 -0.58 3.17 8.69
CA GLU A 35 -0.29 4.14 9.74
C GLU A 35 1.20 4.45 9.82
N HIS A 36 2.05 3.44 9.65
CA HIS A 36 3.50 3.63 9.64
C HIS A 36 3.93 4.51 8.47
N MET A 37 3.38 4.25 7.28
CA MET A 37 3.67 5.06 6.09
C MET A 37 3.08 6.46 6.22
N ALA A 38 1.93 6.62 6.88
CA ALA A 38 1.28 7.91 7.09
C ALA A 38 2.11 8.87 7.97
N ARG A 39 3.05 8.35 8.75
CA ARG A 39 3.99 9.20 9.52
C ARG A 39 4.89 10.03 8.62
N ARG A 40 4.97 9.67 7.34
CA ARG A 40 5.71 10.41 6.31
C ARG A 40 4.74 11.15 5.39
N ALA A 41 3.76 11.86 5.99
CA ALA A 41 2.69 12.52 5.26
C ALA A 41 3.22 13.47 4.17
N ASP A 42 4.27 14.25 4.49
CA ASP A 42 4.85 15.19 3.52
C ASP A 42 5.45 14.45 2.31
N ALA A 43 6.13 13.33 2.57
CA ALA A 43 6.70 12.51 1.50
C ALA A 43 5.60 11.89 0.63
N GLN A 44 4.52 11.40 1.25
CA GLN A 44 3.39 10.83 0.52
C GLN A 44 2.67 11.89 -0.31
N ALA A 45 2.48 13.09 0.25
CA ALA A 45 1.86 14.19 -0.48
C ALA A 45 2.71 14.61 -1.68
N ALA A 46 4.04 14.70 -1.50
CA ALA A 46 4.96 15.03 -2.58
C ALA A 46 4.92 14.00 -3.70
N ARG A 47 4.88 12.70 -3.35
CA ARG A 47 4.78 11.62 -4.32
C ARG A 47 3.47 11.70 -5.11
N GLY A 48 2.35 11.93 -4.41
CA GLY A 48 1.05 12.06 -5.05
C GLY A 48 1.00 13.24 -6.03
N ALA A 49 1.57 14.38 -5.63
CA ALA A 49 1.66 15.56 -6.50
C ALA A 49 2.49 15.27 -7.75
N LEU A 50 3.63 14.58 -7.59
CA LEU A 50 4.47 14.19 -8.72
C LEU A 50 3.76 13.23 -9.66
N LEU A 51 3.05 12.24 -9.14
CA LEU A 51 2.28 11.31 -9.94
C LEU A 51 1.24 12.06 -10.79
N PHE A 52 0.55 13.02 -10.20
CA PHE A 52 -0.47 13.78 -10.90
C PHE A 52 0.16 14.70 -11.96
N GLU A 53 1.23 15.43 -11.60
CA GLU A 53 1.93 16.31 -12.55
C GLU A 53 2.51 15.54 -13.72
N LEU A 54 3.00 14.32 -13.51
CA LEU A 54 3.67 13.53 -14.52
C LEU A 54 2.78 12.47 -15.14
N ARG A 55 1.46 12.58 -14.97
CA ARG A 55 0.50 11.55 -15.46
C ARG A 55 0.59 11.30 -16.95
N ASP A 56 0.98 12.31 -17.73
CA ASP A 56 1.09 12.22 -19.18
C ASP A 56 2.52 11.93 -19.65
N ASP A 57 3.50 11.90 -18.74
CA ASP A 57 4.88 11.55 -19.04
C ASP A 57 5.10 10.07 -18.73
N VAL A 58 5.06 9.25 -19.77
CA VAL A 58 5.12 7.79 -19.61
C VAL A 58 6.38 7.33 -18.90
N GLN A 59 7.55 7.86 -19.27
CA GLN A 59 8.83 7.43 -18.72
C GLN A 59 8.96 7.79 -17.24
N LEU A 60 8.67 9.04 -16.88
CA LEU A 60 8.78 9.50 -15.50
C LEU A 60 7.69 8.88 -14.62
N ARG A 61 6.50 8.68 -15.17
CA ARG A 61 5.41 8.06 -14.44
C ARG A 61 5.74 6.61 -14.06
N GLU A 62 6.38 5.86 -14.95
CA GLU A 62 6.78 4.48 -14.67
C GLU A 62 7.73 4.38 -13.48
N LEU A 63 8.61 5.39 -13.29
CA LEU A 63 9.52 5.43 -12.14
C LEU A 63 8.77 5.61 -10.82
N LEU A 64 7.56 6.17 -10.84
CA LEU A 64 6.77 6.49 -9.66
C LEU A 64 5.64 5.50 -9.42
N THR A 65 5.39 4.59 -10.34
CA THR A 65 4.27 3.64 -10.28
C THR A 65 4.76 2.19 -10.21
N ALA A 66 4.24 1.32 -11.07
CA ALA A 66 4.46 -0.11 -10.99
C ALA A 66 5.94 -0.51 -11.01
N GLU A 67 6.78 0.25 -11.71
CA GLU A 67 8.22 -0.04 -11.84
C GLU A 67 9.06 0.62 -10.76
N ALA A 68 8.47 1.41 -9.86
CA ALA A 68 9.22 2.04 -8.77
C ALA A 68 9.85 0.98 -7.85
N PRO A 69 11.08 1.20 -7.36
CA PRO A 69 11.77 0.21 -6.51
C PRO A 69 10.99 -0.22 -5.27
N VAL A 70 10.14 0.67 -4.69
CA VAL A 70 9.33 0.33 -3.52
C VAL A 70 8.05 -0.40 -3.88
N ARG A 71 7.55 -0.26 -5.13
CA ARG A 71 6.25 -0.82 -5.52
C ARG A 71 6.25 -2.34 -5.53
N GLN A 72 7.30 -2.95 -6.06
CA GLN A 72 7.40 -4.42 -6.12
C GLN A 72 7.50 -5.06 -4.73
N PRO A 73 8.34 -4.57 -3.81
CA PRO A 73 8.33 -5.07 -2.44
C PRO A 73 6.99 -4.92 -1.74
N LEU A 74 6.26 -3.83 -1.98
CA LEU A 74 4.91 -3.62 -1.43
C LEU A 74 3.94 -4.65 -1.99
N THR A 75 4.00 -4.93 -3.29
CA THR A 75 3.14 -5.91 -3.93
C THR A 75 3.43 -7.32 -3.39
N HIS A 76 4.70 -7.67 -3.21
CA HIS A 76 5.08 -8.96 -2.62
C HIS A 76 4.61 -9.09 -1.17
N LEU A 77 4.72 -8.01 -0.40
CA LEU A 77 4.23 -7.98 0.98
C LEU A 77 2.71 -8.19 1.02
N ALA A 78 1.97 -7.49 0.14
CA ALA A 78 0.53 -7.63 0.03
C ALA A 78 0.15 -9.07 -0.33
N GLU A 79 0.86 -9.69 -1.27
CA GLU A 79 0.64 -11.09 -1.63
C GLU A 79 0.84 -12.03 -0.44
N ARG A 80 1.92 -11.82 0.34
CA ARG A 80 2.19 -12.63 1.53
C ARG A 80 1.08 -12.49 2.56
N ILE A 81 0.57 -11.29 2.78
CA ILE A 81 -0.54 -11.05 3.71
C ILE A 81 -1.79 -11.78 3.24
N LEU A 82 -2.11 -11.66 1.95
CA LEU A 82 -3.27 -12.32 1.36
C LEU A 82 -3.16 -13.85 1.44
N LEU A 83 -1.98 -14.40 1.17
CA LEU A 83 -1.73 -15.84 1.30
C LEU A 83 -1.91 -16.30 2.76
N ALA A 84 -1.37 -15.53 3.71
CA ALA A 84 -1.51 -15.85 5.13
C ALA A 84 -2.97 -15.84 5.57
N ALA A 85 -3.80 -15.01 4.95
CA ALA A 85 -5.23 -14.94 5.22
C ALA A 85 -6.04 -16.02 4.47
N GLY A 86 -5.38 -16.88 3.71
CA GLY A 86 -6.03 -17.98 3.00
C GLY A 86 -6.82 -17.54 1.77
N ILE A 87 -6.45 -16.41 1.17
CA ILE A 87 -7.17 -15.87 0.02
C ILE A 87 -6.62 -16.48 -1.27
N ASP A 88 -7.52 -17.04 -2.07
CA ASP A 88 -7.16 -17.58 -3.37
C ASP A 88 -6.75 -16.46 -4.32
N GLN A 89 -5.84 -16.78 -5.24
CA GLN A 89 -5.36 -15.84 -6.25
C GLN A 89 -4.74 -14.57 -5.63
N ALA A 90 -3.99 -14.76 -4.53
CA ALA A 90 -3.35 -13.66 -3.83
C ALA A 90 -2.51 -12.77 -4.74
N SER A 91 -1.78 -13.36 -5.69
CA SER A 91 -0.96 -12.60 -6.64
C SER A 91 -1.80 -11.69 -7.54
N ALA A 92 -3.02 -12.10 -7.88
CA ALA A 92 -3.92 -11.28 -8.70
C ALA A 92 -4.51 -10.11 -7.90
N HIS A 93 -4.75 -10.32 -6.60
CA HIS A 93 -5.34 -9.29 -5.74
C HIS A 93 -4.29 -8.33 -5.15
N ALA A 94 -3.03 -8.73 -5.07
CA ALA A 94 -2.00 -7.93 -4.42
C ALA A 94 -1.85 -6.51 -5.00
N PRO A 95 -1.81 -6.31 -6.33
CA PRO A 95 -1.75 -4.96 -6.89
C PRO A 95 -2.95 -4.10 -6.51
N ASP A 96 -4.14 -4.69 -6.43
CA ASP A 96 -5.36 -3.97 -6.05
C ASP A 96 -5.29 -3.52 -4.60
N LEU A 97 -4.80 -4.37 -3.71
CA LEU A 97 -4.63 -4.02 -2.31
C LEU A 97 -3.61 -2.88 -2.15
N VAL A 98 -2.49 -2.95 -2.85
CA VAL A 98 -1.50 -1.87 -2.84
C VAL A 98 -2.10 -0.56 -3.33
N GLY A 99 -2.87 -0.61 -4.42
CA GLY A 99 -3.56 0.57 -4.94
C GLY A 99 -4.55 1.17 -3.96
N LEU A 100 -5.30 0.33 -3.27
CA LEU A 100 -6.26 0.78 -2.25
C LEU A 100 -5.55 1.46 -1.09
N VAL A 101 -4.49 0.86 -0.57
CA VAL A 101 -3.68 1.46 0.51
C VAL A 101 -3.11 2.80 0.07
N ASP A 102 -2.58 2.85 -1.15
CA ASP A 102 -1.99 4.06 -1.71
C ASP A 102 -3.04 5.18 -1.82
N ALA A 103 -4.23 4.86 -2.29
CA ALA A 103 -5.33 5.81 -2.38
C ALA A 103 -5.71 6.35 -1.00
N LEU A 104 -5.80 5.48 0.01
CA LEU A 104 -6.09 5.90 1.38
C LEU A 104 -5.00 6.81 1.95
N LEU A 105 -3.73 6.49 1.69
CA LEU A 105 -2.60 7.32 2.10
C LEU A 105 -2.66 8.71 1.48
N MET A 106 -2.91 8.78 0.17
CA MET A 106 -3.00 10.06 -0.54
C MET A 106 -4.17 10.90 -0.03
N TYR A 107 -5.31 10.25 0.22
CA TYR A 107 -6.50 10.92 0.71
C TYR A 107 -6.26 11.51 2.10
N GLN A 108 -5.61 10.76 2.98
CA GLN A 108 -5.26 11.24 4.33
C GLN A 108 -4.22 12.36 4.27
N ALA A 109 -3.20 12.23 3.43
CA ALA A 109 -2.15 13.23 3.27
C ALA A 109 -2.72 14.55 2.73
N ALA A 110 -3.71 14.47 1.86
CA ALA A 110 -4.39 15.64 1.31
C ALA A 110 -5.38 16.28 2.30
N LYS A 111 -5.66 15.60 3.42
CA LYS A 111 -6.64 16.05 4.43
C LYS A 111 -8.01 16.34 3.80
N ALA A 112 -8.40 15.49 2.85
CA ALA A 112 -9.61 15.72 2.05
C ALA A 112 -10.88 15.53 2.87
N ALA A 113 -10.97 14.42 3.63
CA ALA A 113 -12.09 14.13 4.51
C ALA A 113 -11.75 12.95 5.42
N PRO A 114 -12.44 12.78 6.55
CA PRO A 114 -12.24 11.60 7.39
C PRO A 114 -12.65 10.33 6.65
N VAL A 115 -11.76 9.34 6.63
CA VAL A 115 -12.03 8.00 6.09
C VAL A 115 -11.57 6.99 7.12
N ASN A 116 -12.42 6.02 7.42
CA ASN A 116 -12.06 4.94 8.32
C ASN A 116 -11.34 3.83 7.52
N ALA A 117 -10.02 3.91 7.46
CA ALA A 117 -9.20 2.99 6.70
C ALA A 117 -9.39 1.54 7.16
N ARG A 118 -9.49 1.30 8.47
CA ARG A 118 -9.71 -0.04 9.03
C ARG A 118 -11.01 -0.65 8.52
N LYS A 119 -12.08 0.12 8.52
CA LYS A 119 -13.39 -0.34 8.04
C LYS A 119 -13.33 -0.68 6.55
N VAL A 120 -12.70 0.19 5.76
CA VAL A 120 -12.56 -0.01 4.31
C VAL A 120 -11.75 -1.27 4.02
N LEU A 121 -10.62 -1.44 4.69
CA LEU A 121 -9.74 -2.58 4.46
C LEU A 121 -10.37 -3.90 4.93
N ARG A 122 -11.09 -3.89 6.04
CA ARG A 122 -11.84 -5.07 6.49
C ARG A 122 -12.90 -5.47 5.47
N ALA A 123 -13.67 -4.51 4.98
CA ALA A 123 -14.71 -4.78 3.99
C ALA A 123 -14.10 -5.35 2.70
N TYR A 124 -12.98 -4.79 2.26
CA TYR A 124 -12.27 -5.28 1.08
C TYR A 124 -11.83 -6.74 1.26
N LEU A 125 -11.13 -7.04 2.36
CA LEU A 125 -10.59 -8.37 2.60
C LEU A 125 -11.68 -9.41 2.83
N GLU A 126 -12.75 -9.04 3.54
CA GLU A 126 -13.88 -9.93 3.77
C GLU A 126 -14.65 -10.23 2.49
N GLY A 127 -14.62 -9.33 1.52
CA GLY A 127 -15.30 -9.51 0.25
C GLY A 127 -14.53 -10.36 -0.76
N LEU A 128 -13.27 -10.69 -0.51
CA LEU A 128 -12.48 -11.53 -1.41
C LEU A 128 -12.83 -13.01 -1.25
N ASP A 129 -12.85 -13.74 -2.36
CA ASP A 129 -13.14 -15.18 -2.38
C ASP A 129 -11.98 -16.07 -1.92
#